data_48fea60a3f51358d6bbd9fc62a7a2241
#
_entry.id   48fea60a3f51358d6bbd9fc62a7a2241
#
_cell.length_a   1.000
_cell.length_b   1.000
_cell.length_c   1.000
_cell.angle_alpha   90.00
_cell.angle_beta   90.00
_cell.angle_gamma   90.00
#
_symmetry.space_group_name_H-M   'P 1'
#
loop_
_entity.id
_entity.type
_entity.pdbx_description
1 polymer ?
#
loop_
_entity_poly.entity_id
_entity_poly.type
_entity_poly.pdbx_seq_one_letter_code
_entity_poly.pdbx_strand_id
1 'polypeptide(L)'
;MSISSREESEGMTKSCDVGSLPFPGESDTFLEGATRYTAGIDDVSTELFEQEVARAFLDKLKAGIEIPAFPQFRDMNDMFLSALKGLEKMTEGYVETGTLTLKQGREMLPEVAVIRRNADRFHLEMGKPFQLRVCVTGPYTLASLFPYKNSQTYTQLGRVLSEVVEKNVFAVKQGEVVLVSVDEPLFGVVDDPLIDRGTDGREDLLAAWESIMGRVKKRDVETCIHLHRTTDELFWEVESLGVVESHVDDPLYEMKATRGWLERKDKLLKASVATTDFDRLIKEKLGLNATGDAVADIWKKIAKGILSPEMYLEDVGLMKKRLEDTVERFGVERVAMAGTECGLRGFPTYGSAIECLRRVSEATWQ
;
A
#
# COMPACT_ATOMS: atom_id res chain seq x y z
N MET A 1 9.29 -25.68 -3.91
CA MET A 1 8.89 -25.82 -5.32
C MET A 1 10.04 -25.40 -6.21
N SER A 2 10.32 -26.13 -7.26
CA SER A 2 11.56 -26.09 -8.02
C SER A 2 11.65 -24.86 -8.94
N ILE A 3 12.89 -24.52 -9.28
CA ILE A 3 13.33 -23.47 -10.22
C ILE A 3 12.58 -23.50 -11.59
N SER A 4 11.89 -24.58 -11.93
CA SER A 4 11.17 -24.72 -13.22
C SER A 4 9.87 -23.93 -13.33
N SER A 5 9.31 -23.40 -12.23
CA SER A 5 8.10 -22.58 -12.26
C SER A 5 8.37 -21.07 -12.37
N ARG A 6 9.64 -20.66 -12.32
CA ARG A 6 10.04 -19.26 -12.58
C ARG A 6 10.17 -18.97 -14.09
N GLU A 7 10.51 -19.96 -14.90
CA GLU A 7 10.79 -19.76 -16.34
C GLU A 7 9.56 -19.50 -17.21
N GLU A 8 8.34 -19.84 -16.78
CA GLU A 8 7.11 -19.59 -17.57
C GLU A 8 6.42 -18.26 -17.28
N SER A 9 6.87 -17.48 -16.27
CA SER A 9 6.37 -16.13 -15.97
C SER A 9 7.43 -15.02 -16.19
N GLU A 10 8.59 -15.35 -16.74
CA GLU A 10 9.63 -14.39 -17.09
C GLU A 10 9.16 -13.54 -18.27
N GLY A 11 8.62 -12.36 -17.98
CA GLY A 11 8.33 -11.34 -18.97
C GLY A 11 7.01 -10.58 -18.84
N MET A 12 6.11 -10.93 -17.91
CA MET A 12 4.86 -10.19 -17.72
C MET A 12 4.88 -9.40 -16.42
N THR A 13 4.78 -8.08 -16.54
CA THR A 13 4.58 -7.16 -15.41
C THR A 13 3.19 -7.36 -14.82
N LYS A 14 3.08 -7.68 -13.51
CA LYS A 14 1.80 -7.92 -12.85
C LYS A 14 1.15 -6.62 -12.37
N SER A 15 -0.16 -6.53 -12.50
CA SER A 15 -0.91 -5.41 -11.94
C SER A 15 -1.04 -5.50 -10.42
N CYS A 16 -0.83 -4.36 -9.73
CA CYS A 16 -0.86 -4.27 -8.27
C CYS A 16 -1.43 -2.91 -7.83
N ASP A 17 -2.08 -2.83 -6.66
CA ASP A 17 -2.52 -1.57 -6.07
C ASP A 17 -1.94 -1.36 -4.66
N VAL A 18 -2.12 -0.15 -4.09
CA VAL A 18 -1.57 0.23 -2.79
C VAL A 18 -2.53 -0.06 -1.63
N GLY A 19 -3.86 -0.09 -1.89
CA GLY A 19 -4.82 -0.63 -0.92
C GLY A 19 -5.97 0.27 -0.56
N SER A 20 -5.76 1.55 -0.21
CA SER A 20 -6.83 2.40 0.27
C SER A 20 -7.85 2.76 -0.82
N LEU A 21 -9.13 2.82 -0.40
CA LEU A 21 -10.28 3.14 -1.24
C LEU A 21 -11.20 4.11 -0.50
N PRO A 22 -11.98 4.96 -1.22
CA PRO A 22 -13.05 5.72 -0.59
C PRO A 22 -14.15 4.76 -0.12
N PHE A 23 -14.57 4.89 1.13
CA PHE A 23 -15.64 4.05 1.67
C PHE A 23 -17.00 4.53 1.15
N PRO A 24 -17.85 3.64 0.60
CA PRO A 24 -19.11 4.03 -0.02
C PRO A 24 -20.28 4.17 0.97
N GLY A 25 -20.08 3.92 2.26
CA GLY A 25 -21.10 3.88 3.29
C GLY A 25 -20.83 4.79 4.48
N GLU A 26 -21.51 4.50 5.59
CA GLU A 26 -21.29 5.18 6.87
C GLU A 26 -20.04 4.61 7.56
N SER A 27 -19.03 5.45 7.70
CA SER A 27 -17.71 5.04 8.22
C SER A 27 -17.78 4.53 9.65
N ASP A 28 -18.61 5.14 10.51
CA ASP A 28 -18.65 4.82 11.95
C ASP A 28 -19.11 3.37 12.21
N THR A 29 -20.16 2.92 11.52
CA THR A 29 -20.64 1.53 11.63
C THR A 29 -19.60 0.52 11.13
N PHE A 30 -18.88 0.85 10.05
CA PHE A 30 -17.81 0.02 9.53
C PHE A 30 -16.62 -0.08 10.52
N LEU A 31 -16.21 1.05 11.12
CA LEU A 31 -15.12 1.10 12.11
C LEU A 31 -15.47 0.35 13.39
N GLU A 32 -16.72 0.48 13.85
CA GLU A 32 -17.24 -0.31 14.95
C GLU A 32 -17.18 -1.82 14.60
N GLY A 33 -17.66 -2.19 13.41
CA GLY A 33 -17.63 -3.56 12.91
C GLY A 33 -16.21 -4.16 12.91
N ALA A 34 -15.21 -3.42 12.44
CA ALA A 34 -13.82 -3.86 12.48
C ALA A 34 -13.31 -4.12 13.91
N THR A 35 -13.72 -3.25 14.85
CA THR A 35 -13.33 -3.37 16.27
C THR A 35 -14.00 -4.58 16.91
N ARG A 36 -15.29 -4.78 16.67
CA ARG A 36 -16.09 -5.90 17.21
C ARG A 36 -15.68 -7.23 16.59
N TYR A 37 -15.41 -7.26 15.29
CA TYR A 37 -14.86 -8.45 14.60
C TYR A 37 -13.57 -8.93 15.27
N THR A 38 -12.65 -8.02 15.56
CA THR A 38 -11.39 -8.35 16.25
C THR A 38 -11.62 -8.85 17.69
N ALA A 39 -12.71 -8.40 18.33
CA ALA A 39 -13.10 -8.87 19.67
C ALA A 39 -13.88 -10.20 19.64
N GLY A 40 -14.14 -10.77 18.46
CA GLY A 40 -14.92 -12.02 18.32
C GLY A 40 -16.42 -11.82 18.61
N ILE A 41 -16.91 -10.60 18.48
CA ILE A 41 -18.34 -10.26 18.65
C ILE A 41 -19.00 -10.39 17.27
N ASP A 42 -20.11 -11.10 17.21
CA ASP A 42 -20.89 -11.33 16.00
C ASP A 42 -22.21 -10.57 16.07
N ASP A 43 -22.33 -9.52 15.25
CA ASP A 43 -23.52 -8.68 15.16
C ASP A 43 -23.61 -7.97 13.80
N VAL A 44 -24.63 -7.12 13.63
CA VAL A 44 -24.92 -6.41 12.36
C VAL A 44 -23.74 -5.55 11.88
N SER A 45 -23.00 -4.90 12.79
CA SER A 45 -21.83 -4.09 12.39
C SER A 45 -20.67 -4.96 11.90
N THR A 46 -20.47 -6.12 12.52
CA THR A 46 -19.47 -7.12 12.10
C THR A 46 -19.83 -7.72 10.75
N GLU A 47 -21.10 -8.07 10.52
CA GLU A 47 -21.57 -8.55 9.23
C GLU A 47 -21.36 -7.51 8.12
N LEU A 48 -21.65 -6.23 8.39
CA LEU A 48 -21.40 -5.13 7.45
C LEU A 48 -19.91 -5.03 7.13
N PHE A 49 -19.04 -5.08 8.15
CA PHE A 49 -17.59 -5.04 7.96
C PHE A 49 -17.11 -6.18 7.07
N GLU A 50 -17.51 -7.43 7.36
CA GLU A 50 -17.14 -8.60 6.56
C GLU A 50 -17.63 -8.48 5.11
N GLN A 51 -18.88 -8.07 4.92
CA GLN A 51 -19.48 -7.92 3.58
C GLN A 51 -18.74 -6.87 2.75
N GLU A 52 -18.47 -5.70 3.33
CA GLU A 52 -17.82 -4.59 2.62
C GLU A 52 -16.35 -4.92 2.27
N VAL A 53 -15.60 -5.54 3.19
CA VAL A 53 -14.22 -5.98 2.91
C VAL A 53 -14.22 -7.05 1.81
N ALA A 54 -15.08 -8.06 1.91
CA ALA A 54 -15.15 -9.14 0.93
C ALA A 54 -15.59 -8.62 -0.45
N ARG A 55 -16.59 -7.70 -0.49
CA ARG A 55 -17.04 -7.07 -1.72
C ARG A 55 -15.92 -6.26 -2.38
N ALA A 56 -15.28 -5.39 -1.62
CA ALA A 56 -14.25 -4.52 -2.16
C ALA A 56 -13.02 -5.30 -2.66
N PHE A 57 -12.66 -6.40 -1.99
CA PHE A 57 -11.59 -7.26 -2.47
C PHE A 57 -11.96 -7.97 -3.78
N LEU A 58 -13.19 -8.48 -3.88
CA LEU A 58 -13.71 -9.08 -5.10
C LEU A 58 -13.80 -8.07 -6.25
N ASP A 59 -14.20 -6.83 -5.98
CA ASP A 59 -14.27 -5.76 -6.99
C ASP A 59 -12.88 -5.44 -7.56
N LYS A 60 -11.82 -5.43 -6.73
CA LYS A 60 -10.42 -5.30 -7.20
C LYS A 60 -10.01 -6.46 -8.11
N LEU A 61 -10.34 -7.70 -7.73
CA LEU A 61 -10.09 -8.88 -8.57
C LEU A 61 -10.84 -8.81 -9.90
N LYS A 62 -12.12 -8.39 -9.88
CA LYS A 62 -12.95 -8.22 -11.08
C LYS A 62 -12.49 -7.04 -11.95
N ALA A 63 -11.87 -6.01 -11.36
CA ALA A 63 -11.19 -4.96 -12.09
C ALA A 63 -9.91 -5.45 -12.79
N GLY A 64 -9.47 -6.69 -12.53
CA GLY A 64 -8.35 -7.34 -13.18
C GLY A 64 -7.01 -7.15 -12.46
N ILE A 65 -7.00 -6.59 -11.24
CA ILE A 65 -5.76 -6.49 -10.46
C ILE A 65 -5.29 -7.89 -10.05
N GLU A 66 -4.06 -8.24 -10.44
CA GLU A 66 -3.51 -9.58 -10.20
C GLU A 66 -3.00 -9.76 -8.77
N ILE A 67 -2.41 -8.71 -8.19
CA ILE A 67 -1.93 -8.69 -6.79
C ILE A 67 -2.63 -7.54 -6.04
N PRO A 68 -3.96 -7.65 -5.78
CA PRO A 68 -4.64 -6.60 -5.03
C PRO A 68 -4.15 -6.53 -3.59
N ALA A 69 -4.02 -5.32 -3.05
CA ALA A 69 -3.89 -5.11 -1.63
C ALA A 69 -5.26 -5.31 -0.94
N PHE A 70 -5.25 -5.72 0.32
CA PHE A 70 -6.50 -5.77 1.08
C PHE A 70 -7.16 -4.38 1.10
N PRO A 71 -8.51 -4.26 1.05
CA PRO A 71 -9.19 -2.98 1.06
C PRO A 71 -8.96 -2.21 2.35
N GLN A 72 -8.35 -1.03 2.25
CA GLN A 72 -8.05 -0.17 3.41
C GLN A 72 -9.05 0.98 3.46
N PHE A 73 -10.09 0.83 4.26
CA PHE A 73 -11.07 1.88 4.55
C PHE A 73 -10.77 2.60 5.87
N ARG A 74 -9.98 1.97 6.76
CA ARG A 74 -9.57 2.55 8.03
C ARG A 74 -8.39 3.50 7.85
N ASP A 75 -8.14 4.35 8.83
CA ASP A 75 -6.92 5.17 8.86
C ASP A 75 -5.68 4.28 8.98
N MET A 76 -4.69 4.53 8.13
CA MET A 76 -3.50 3.69 8.03
C MET A 76 -2.61 3.72 9.28
N ASN A 77 -2.67 4.77 10.08
CA ASN A 77 -1.90 4.89 11.31
C ASN A 77 -2.67 4.32 12.50
N ASP A 78 -3.95 4.71 12.65
CA ASP A 78 -4.78 4.26 13.76
C ASP A 78 -4.97 2.74 13.77
N MET A 79 -5.01 2.08 12.60
CA MET A 79 -5.15 0.62 12.56
C MET A 79 -3.98 -0.14 13.20
N PHE A 80 -2.78 0.44 13.21
CA PHE A 80 -1.61 -0.15 13.87
C PHE A 80 -1.43 0.40 15.29
N LEU A 81 -1.47 1.72 15.49
CA LEU A 81 -1.23 2.33 16.81
C LEU A 81 -2.29 1.95 17.83
N SER A 82 -3.57 1.83 17.43
CA SER A 82 -4.64 1.36 18.33
C SER A 82 -4.46 -0.08 18.81
N ALA A 83 -3.65 -0.88 18.11
CA ALA A 83 -3.34 -2.26 18.49
C ALA A 83 -2.25 -2.38 19.55
N LEU A 84 -1.56 -1.27 19.90
CA LEU A 84 -0.41 -1.28 20.80
C LEU A 84 -0.77 -1.02 22.27
N LYS A 85 -0.05 -1.67 23.19
CA LYS A 85 0.11 -1.31 24.60
C LYS A 85 1.37 -0.47 24.77
N GLY A 86 1.51 0.21 25.91
CA GLY A 86 2.64 1.08 26.19
C GLY A 86 2.56 2.42 25.47
N LEU A 87 1.37 2.79 25.01
CA LEU A 87 1.08 3.95 24.18
C LEU A 87 -0.17 4.66 24.70
N GLU A 88 -0.12 5.97 24.81
CA GLU A 88 -1.25 6.84 25.15
C GLU A 88 -1.46 7.89 24.04
N LYS A 89 -2.71 8.06 23.59
CA LYS A 89 -3.08 9.09 22.63
C LYS A 89 -3.33 10.40 23.32
N MET A 90 -2.58 11.43 22.95
CA MET A 90 -2.71 12.80 23.42
C MET A 90 -3.29 13.70 22.33
N THR A 91 -3.53 14.96 22.65
CA THR A 91 -4.00 15.96 21.65
C THR A 91 -2.99 16.18 20.52
N GLU A 92 -1.69 16.12 20.82
CA GLU A 92 -0.61 16.41 19.88
C GLU A 92 0.03 15.16 19.25
N GLY A 93 -0.54 13.96 19.49
CA GLY A 93 0.02 12.71 18.97
C GLY A 93 0.01 11.58 19.98
N TYR A 94 1.02 10.73 19.93
CA TYR A 94 1.16 9.57 20.82
C TYR A 94 2.39 9.68 21.71
N VAL A 95 2.26 9.24 22.97
CA VAL A 95 3.35 9.24 23.94
C VAL A 95 3.59 7.80 24.42
N GLU A 96 4.84 7.39 24.43
CA GLU A 96 5.23 6.10 25.01
C GLU A 96 5.09 6.16 26.53
N THR A 97 4.31 5.25 27.10
CA THR A 97 4.14 5.08 28.55
C THR A 97 4.80 3.81 29.06
N GLY A 98 5.42 3.05 28.17
CA GLY A 98 6.15 1.82 28.45
C GLY A 98 6.59 1.16 27.13
N THR A 99 7.14 -0.05 27.23
CA THR A 99 7.54 -0.81 26.04
C THR A 99 6.34 -1.08 25.12
N LEU A 100 6.46 -0.74 23.83
CA LEU A 100 5.43 -0.99 22.85
C LEU A 100 5.29 -2.51 22.60
N THR A 101 4.09 -3.04 22.80
CA THR A 101 3.75 -4.44 22.52
C THR A 101 2.36 -4.53 21.94
N LEU A 102 2.06 -5.58 21.19
CA LEU A 102 0.71 -5.82 20.69
C LEU A 102 -0.26 -6.16 21.82
N LYS A 103 -1.46 -5.64 21.76
CA LYS A 103 -2.60 -6.11 22.55
C LYS A 103 -2.93 -7.53 22.13
N GLN A 104 -3.29 -8.38 23.06
CA GLN A 104 -3.69 -9.76 22.77
C GLN A 104 -4.79 -9.84 21.70
N GLY A 105 -4.58 -10.66 20.68
CA GLY A 105 -5.53 -10.84 19.58
C GLY A 105 -5.53 -9.70 18.53
N ARG A 106 -4.59 -8.75 18.63
CA ARG A 106 -4.46 -7.64 17.67
C ARG A 106 -3.34 -7.83 16.65
N GLU A 107 -2.75 -9.02 16.59
CA GLU A 107 -1.69 -9.37 15.64
C GLU A 107 -2.25 -9.60 14.22
N MET A 108 -3.52 -10.02 14.12
CA MET A 108 -4.21 -10.28 12.86
C MET A 108 -4.97 -9.03 12.41
N LEU A 109 -4.74 -8.60 11.18
CA LEU A 109 -5.55 -7.57 10.53
C LEU A 109 -6.93 -8.14 10.20
N PRO A 110 -8.01 -7.54 10.68
CA PRO A 110 -9.36 -8.09 10.48
C PRO A 110 -9.73 -8.20 8.99
N GLU A 111 -9.29 -7.26 8.15
CA GLU A 111 -9.49 -7.31 6.70
C GLU A 111 -8.82 -8.55 6.08
N VAL A 112 -7.60 -8.87 6.48
CA VAL A 112 -6.86 -10.04 5.99
C VAL A 112 -7.52 -11.33 6.48
N ALA A 113 -8.02 -11.33 7.71
CA ALA A 113 -8.78 -12.47 8.25
C ALA A 113 -10.08 -12.73 7.46
N VAL A 114 -10.82 -11.66 7.13
CA VAL A 114 -12.02 -11.74 6.27
C VAL A 114 -11.69 -12.30 4.89
N ILE A 115 -10.61 -11.81 4.26
CA ILE A 115 -10.19 -12.29 2.93
C ILE A 115 -9.83 -13.78 3.00
N ARG A 116 -9.04 -14.19 3.99
CA ARG A 116 -8.68 -15.60 4.18
C ARG A 116 -9.89 -16.48 4.41
N ARG A 117 -10.86 -16.03 5.21
CA ARG A 117 -12.12 -16.76 5.50
C ARG A 117 -13.00 -16.93 4.25
N ASN A 118 -12.99 -15.96 3.34
CA ASN A 118 -13.76 -15.95 2.11
C ASN A 118 -13.00 -16.50 0.88
N ALA A 119 -11.86 -17.16 1.08
CA ALA A 119 -10.98 -17.61 -0.01
C ALA A 119 -11.70 -18.53 -1.01
N ASP A 120 -12.53 -19.48 -0.54
CA ASP A 120 -13.33 -20.37 -1.38
C ASP A 120 -14.30 -19.57 -2.29
N ARG A 121 -14.95 -18.54 -1.74
CA ARG A 121 -15.85 -17.69 -2.51
C ARG A 121 -15.11 -16.94 -3.62
N PHE A 122 -13.95 -16.34 -3.33
CA PHE A 122 -13.17 -15.64 -4.33
C PHE A 122 -12.66 -16.59 -5.42
N HIS A 123 -12.20 -17.77 -5.05
CA HIS A 123 -11.79 -18.79 -6.01
C HIS A 123 -12.93 -19.23 -6.92
N LEU A 124 -14.13 -19.43 -6.36
CA LEU A 124 -15.32 -19.80 -7.15
C LEU A 124 -15.73 -18.69 -8.13
N GLU A 125 -15.72 -17.43 -7.67
CA GLU A 125 -16.10 -16.26 -8.50
C GLU A 125 -15.08 -15.97 -9.61
N MET A 126 -13.78 -16.16 -9.34
CA MET A 126 -12.70 -15.84 -10.27
C MET A 126 -12.23 -17.04 -11.11
N GLY A 127 -12.58 -18.26 -10.74
CA GLY A 127 -12.14 -19.49 -11.40
C GLY A 127 -10.66 -19.84 -11.21
N LYS A 128 -9.91 -19.09 -10.39
CA LYS A 128 -8.48 -19.27 -10.12
C LYS A 128 -8.12 -18.82 -8.69
N PRO A 129 -7.02 -19.33 -8.11
CA PRO A 129 -6.50 -18.82 -6.85
C PRO A 129 -6.12 -17.33 -6.97
N PHE A 130 -6.32 -16.57 -5.89
CA PHE A 130 -5.93 -15.17 -5.83
C PHE A 130 -4.55 -14.99 -5.19
N GLN A 131 -3.89 -13.91 -5.57
CA GLN A 131 -2.71 -13.38 -4.92
C GLN A 131 -3.10 -12.15 -4.07
N LEU A 132 -2.41 -11.90 -2.96
CA LEU A 132 -2.73 -10.81 -2.04
C LEU A 132 -1.48 -10.03 -1.66
N ARG A 133 -1.58 -8.69 -1.67
CA ARG A 133 -0.64 -7.77 -1.05
C ARG A 133 -1.12 -7.42 0.36
N VAL A 134 -0.24 -7.55 1.36
CA VAL A 134 -0.46 -7.06 2.73
C VAL A 134 0.40 -5.83 2.95
N CYS A 135 -0.24 -4.72 3.35
CA CYS A 135 0.44 -3.45 3.61
C CYS A 135 0.47 -3.16 5.11
N VAL A 136 1.59 -2.63 5.59
CA VAL A 136 1.71 -2.08 6.94
C VAL A 136 2.32 -0.68 6.87
N THR A 137 1.79 0.25 7.67
CA THR A 137 2.43 1.56 7.81
C THR A 137 3.78 1.39 8.48
N GLY A 138 4.80 1.95 7.88
CA GLY A 138 6.17 1.76 8.32
C GLY A 138 6.54 2.49 9.61
N PRO A 139 7.63 2.06 10.26
CA PRO A 139 8.05 2.60 11.56
C PRO A 139 8.40 4.08 11.52
N TYR A 140 8.91 4.62 10.42
CA TYR A 140 9.20 6.04 10.29
C TYR A 140 7.93 6.89 10.28
N THR A 141 6.96 6.50 9.45
CA THR A 141 5.67 7.19 9.34
C THR A 141 4.89 7.13 10.65
N LEU A 142 4.83 5.96 11.31
CA LEU A 142 4.17 5.85 12.61
C LEU A 142 4.88 6.69 13.68
N ALA A 143 6.22 6.66 13.72
CA ALA A 143 7.00 7.43 14.69
C ALA A 143 6.85 8.95 14.51
N SER A 144 6.49 9.44 13.32
CA SER A 144 6.22 10.87 13.10
C SER A 144 5.07 11.41 13.94
N LEU A 145 4.19 10.53 14.41
CA LEU A 145 3.06 10.87 15.30
C LEU A 145 3.46 10.94 16.79
N PHE A 146 4.75 10.73 17.11
CA PHE A 146 5.26 10.80 18.47
C PHE A 146 6.08 12.09 18.65
N PRO A 147 5.57 13.08 19.40
CA PRO A 147 6.28 14.35 19.63
C PRO A 147 7.65 14.17 20.27
N TYR A 148 7.81 13.09 21.06
CA TYR A 148 9.03 12.78 21.80
C TYR A 148 9.73 11.51 21.29
N LYS A 149 9.60 11.21 19.99
CA LYS A 149 10.26 10.04 19.39
C LYS A 149 11.79 10.10 19.58
N ASN A 150 12.38 8.93 19.65
CA ASN A 150 13.82 8.73 19.65
C ASN A 150 14.16 7.49 18.79
N SER A 151 15.42 7.14 18.67
CA SER A 151 15.85 6.01 17.84
C SER A 151 15.20 4.67 18.27
N GLN A 152 15.00 4.44 19.57
CA GLN A 152 14.36 3.23 20.09
C GLN A 152 12.89 3.12 19.68
N THR A 153 12.21 4.23 19.39
CA THR A 153 10.82 4.21 18.85
C THR A 153 10.76 3.44 17.54
N TYR A 154 11.75 3.62 16.64
CA TYR A 154 11.82 2.85 15.39
C TYR A 154 12.00 1.36 15.64
N THR A 155 12.93 0.99 16.53
CA THR A 155 13.19 -0.42 16.87
C THR A 155 11.96 -1.09 17.48
N GLN A 156 11.25 -0.42 18.39
CA GLN A 156 10.04 -0.95 19.02
C GLN A 156 8.91 -1.14 17.99
N LEU A 157 8.67 -0.14 17.12
CA LEU A 157 7.69 -0.24 16.05
C LEU A 157 8.06 -1.33 15.05
N GLY A 158 9.32 -1.41 14.62
CA GLY A 158 9.81 -2.47 13.73
C GLY A 158 9.52 -3.87 14.28
N ARG A 159 9.76 -4.09 15.59
CA ARG A 159 9.48 -5.36 16.25
C ARG A 159 8.00 -5.70 16.23
N VAL A 160 7.11 -4.81 16.64
CA VAL A 160 5.66 -5.11 16.68
C VAL A 160 5.07 -5.26 15.29
N LEU A 161 5.52 -4.47 14.31
CA LEU A 161 5.09 -4.62 12.92
C LEU A 161 5.58 -5.93 12.30
N SER A 162 6.77 -6.41 12.67
CA SER A 162 7.26 -7.73 12.24
C SER A 162 6.37 -8.87 12.72
N GLU A 163 5.80 -8.77 13.93
CA GLU A 163 4.83 -9.73 14.45
C GLU A 163 3.51 -9.65 13.69
N VAL A 164 3.05 -8.44 13.34
CA VAL A 164 1.84 -8.25 12.53
C VAL A 164 2.01 -8.88 11.15
N VAL A 165 3.08 -8.57 10.41
CA VAL A 165 3.26 -9.13 9.05
C VAL A 165 3.36 -10.65 9.08
N GLU A 166 4.08 -11.22 10.06
CA GLU A 166 4.21 -12.68 10.21
C GLU A 166 2.85 -13.38 10.37
N LYS A 167 1.95 -12.80 11.16
CA LYS A 167 0.61 -13.35 11.42
C LYS A 167 -0.34 -13.20 10.24
N ASN A 168 -0.11 -12.22 9.39
CA ASN A 168 -0.98 -11.92 8.25
C ASN A 168 -0.52 -12.58 6.93
N VAL A 169 0.63 -13.23 6.91
CA VAL A 169 1.06 -14.06 5.78
C VAL A 169 0.42 -15.44 5.88
N PHE A 170 -0.31 -15.82 4.82
CA PHE A 170 -0.92 -17.15 4.69
C PHE A 170 -0.79 -17.69 3.27
N ALA A 171 -0.85 -19.00 3.14
CA ALA A 171 -1.02 -19.71 1.88
C ALA A 171 -2.07 -20.80 2.08
N VAL A 172 -3.14 -20.74 1.28
CA VAL A 172 -4.19 -21.75 1.21
C VAL A 172 -4.39 -22.16 -0.26
N LYS A 173 -5.09 -23.25 -0.53
CA LYS A 173 -5.30 -23.74 -1.91
C LYS A 173 -5.92 -22.67 -2.84
N GLN A 174 -6.78 -21.82 -2.29
CA GLN A 174 -7.58 -20.85 -3.03
C GLN A 174 -6.92 -19.47 -3.16
N GLY A 175 -5.83 -19.20 -2.41
CA GLY A 175 -5.13 -17.92 -2.48
C GLY A 175 -4.02 -17.80 -1.44
N GLU A 176 -3.12 -16.86 -1.68
CA GLU A 176 -1.95 -16.66 -0.84
C GLU A 176 -1.49 -15.21 -0.79
N VAL A 177 -0.77 -14.85 0.26
CA VAL A 177 -0.05 -13.59 0.35
C VAL A 177 1.28 -13.77 -0.38
N VAL A 178 1.47 -13.00 -1.45
CA VAL A 178 2.68 -13.04 -2.27
C VAL A 178 3.57 -11.81 -2.08
N LEU A 179 3.02 -10.73 -1.51
CA LEU A 179 3.70 -9.45 -1.34
C LEU A 179 3.36 -8.84 0.01
N VAL A 180 4.39 -8.39 0.74
CA VAL A 180 4.25 -7.54 1.94
C VAL A 180 4.87 -6.19 1.65
N SER A 181 4.13 -5.12 1.90
CA SER A 181 4.59 -3.75 1.71
C SER A 181 4.73 -3.01 3.04
N VAL A 182 5.82 -2.29 3.19
CA VAL A 182 6.03 -1.28 4.23
C VAL A 182 5.80 0.09 3.62
N ASP A 183 4.75 0.78 4.07
CA ASP A 183 4.33 2.05 3.48
C ASP A 183 4.88 3.21 4.31
N GLU A 184 5.79 3.99 3.72
CA GLU A 184 6.52 5.10 4.36
C GLU A 184 6.31 6.44 3.61
N PRO A 185 5.07 6.94 3.56
CA PRO A 185 4.75 8.15 2.80
C PRO A 185 5.47 9.40 3.31
N LEU A 186 5.92 9.43 4.55
CA LEU A 186 6.60 10.59 5.14
C LEU A 186 8.13 10.53 5.02
N PHE A 187 8.70 9.35 4.75
CA PHE A 187 10.14 9.21 4.58
C PHE A 187 10.64 9.98 3.35
N GLY A 188 11.71 10.76 3.52
CA GLY A 188 12.27 11.60 2.46
C GLY A 188 11.46 12.86 2.11
N VAL A 189 10.34 13.14 2.82
CA VAL A 189 9.50 14.32 2.59
C VAL A 189 9.89 15.49 3.50
N VAL A 190 10.30 15.21 4.72
CA VAL A 190 10.72 16.21 5.72
C VAL A 190 12.15 15.93 6.17
N ASP A 191 12.91 16.98 6.44
CA ASP A 191 14.21 16.85 7.08
C ASP A 191 14.00 16.39 8.52
N ASP A 192 14.64 15.29 8.89
CA ASP A 192 14.58 14.72 10.23
C ASP A 192 15.99 14.42 10.74
N PRO A 193 16.52 15.24 11.68
CA PRO A 193 17.87 15.07 12.21
C PRO A 193 18.13 13.70 12.87
N LEU A 194 17.07 12.98 13.28
CA LEU A 194 17.22 11.63 13.85
C LEU A 194 17.72 10.60 12.82
N ILE A 195 17.49 10.84 11.53
CA ILE A 195 17.89 9.92 10.47
C ILE A 195 19.00 10.48 9.58
N ASP A 196 19.71 11.52 10.04
CA ASP A 196 20.89 12.02 9.34
C ASP A 196 21.97 10.93 9.26
N ARG A 197 22.86 11.06 8.27
CA ARG A 197 23.96 10.11 8.07
C ARG A 197 24.86 10.03 9.31
N GLY A 198 25.04 8.82 9.83
CA GLY A 198 25.88 8.53 11.00
C GLY A 198 25.19 8.68 12.34
N THR A 199 23.85 8.82 12.36
CA THR A 199 23.07 8.80 13.60
C THR A 199 22.59 7.38 13.95
N ASP A 200 22.43 7.11 15.24
CA ASP A 200 21.83 5.86 15.73
C ASP A 200 20.40 5.67 15.20
N GLY A 201 19.65 6.78 15.04
CA GLY A 201 18.28 6.72 14.51
C GLY A 201 18.19 6.20 13.08
N ARG A 202 19.19 6.52 12.26
CA ARG A 202 19.29 5.99 10.90
C ARG A 202 19.54 4.48 10.89
N GLU A 203 20.43 4.01 11.75
CA GLU A 203 20.73 2.58 11.91
C GLU A 203 19.53 1.82 12.49
N ASP A 204 18.87 2.37 13.50
CA ASP A 204 17.69 1.78 14.11
C ASP A 204 16.50 1.71 13.15
N LEU A 205 16.31 2.73 12.28
CA LEU A 205 15.27 2.69 11.23
C LEU A 205 15.58 1.61 10.19
N LEU A 206 16.82 1.51 9.73
CA LEU A 206 17.25 0.44 8.84
C LEU A 206 16.99 -0.95 9.43
N ALA A 207 17.39 -1.14 10.70
CA ALA A 207 17.15 -2.38 11.43
C ALA A 207 15.66 -2.68 11.62
N ALA A 208 14.83 -1.66 11.81
CA ALA A 208 13.38 -1.80 11.92
C ALA A 208 12.76 -2.31 10.60
N TRP A 209 13.13 -1.72 9.46
CA TRP A 209 12.68 -2.21 8.15
C TRP A 209 13.16 -3.63 7.86
N GLU A 210 14.44 -3.92 8.14
CA GLU A 210 15.00 -5.26 7.99
C GLU A 210 14.29 -6.29 8.86
N SER A 211 13.91 -5.93 10.10
CA SER A 211 13.15 -6.80 11.00
C SER A 211 11.79 -7.17 10.44
N ILE A 212 11.08 -6.21 9.80
CA ILE A 212 9.76 -6.43 9.20
C ILE A 212 9.89 -7.31 7.95
N MET A 213 10.73 -6.89 7.00
CA MET A 213 10.86 -7.54 5.69
C MET A 213 11.54 -8.90 5.78
N GLY A 214 12.61 -9.02 6.57
CA GLY A 214 13.33 -10.28 6.77
C GLY A 214 12.48 -11.38 7.43
N ARG A 215 11.44 -11.00 8.18
CA ARG A 215 10.51 -11.95 8.79
C ARG A 215 9.71 -12.73 7.73
N VAL A 216 9.29 -12.07 6.65
CA VAL A 216 8.43 -12.66 5.62
C VAL A 216 9.22 -13.19 4.43
N LYS A 217 10.36 -12.62 4.10
CA LYS A 217 11.23 -13.13 3.02
C LYS A 217 11.68 -14.58 3.26
N LYS A 218 11.85 -14.98 4.52
CA LYS A 218 12.13 -16.38 4.91
C LYS A 218 11.00 -17.35 4.58
N ARG A 219 9.82 -16.85 4.16
CA ARG A 219 8.64 -17.62 3.78
C ARG A 219 8.36 -17.56 2.28
N ASP A 220 9.34 -17.15 1.47
CA ASP A 220 9.22 -16.94 0.02
C ASP A 220 8.14 -15.91 -0.38
N VAL A 221 7.88 -14.94 0.50
CA VAL A 221 6.99 -13.79 0.23
C VAL A 221 7.83 -12.61 -0.19
N GLU A 222 7.46 -11.98 -1.29
CA GLU A 222 8.16 -10.80 -1.78
C GLU A 222 7.90 -9.59 -0.88
N THR A 223 8.85 -8.66 -0.83
CA THR A 223 8.80 -7.48 0.04
C THR A 223 8.87 -6.22 -0.77
N CYS A 224 8.12 -5.20 -0.36
CA CYS A 224 8.06 -3.92 -1.02
C CYS A 224 8.22 -2.78 -0.01
N ILE A 225 8.79 -1.67 -0.45
CA ILE A 225 8.68 -0.39 0.24
C ILE A 225 7.94 0.60 -0.67
N HIS A 226 6.90 1.24 -0.11
CA HIS A 226 6.15 2.29 -0.77
C HIS A 226 6.56 3.64 -0.22
N LEU A 227 7.07 4.52 -1.08
CA LEU A 227 7.59 5.83 -0.76
C LEU A 227 6.87 6.91 -1.57
N HIS A 228 6.71 8.11 -0.99
CA HIS A 228 6.26 9.26 -1.78
C HIS A 228 7.43 10.02 -2.41
N ARG A 229 8.63 9.90 -1.81
CA ARG A 229 9.87 10.48 -2.32
C ARG A 229 11.06 9.58 -2.04
N THR A 230 11.98 9.51 -2.98
CA THR A 230 13.20 8.70 -2.90
C THR A 230 14.47 9.56 -2.82
N THR A 231 14.37 10.75 -2.20
CA THR A 231 15.49 11.68 -2.02
C THR A 231 16.55 11.18 -1.05
N ASP A 232 16.15 10.38 -0.06
CA ASP A 232 17.07 9.66 0.83
C ASP A 232 17.26 8.21 0.33
N GLU A 233 18.51 7.75 0.32
CA GLU A 233 18.92 6.46 -0.24
C GLU A 233 18.92 5.31 0.79
N LEU A 234 18.49 5.54 2.06
CA LEU A 234 18.59 4.53 3.13
C LEU A 234 17.89 3.21 2.78
N PHE A 235 16.71 3.29 2.15
CA PHE A 235 15.93 2.09 1.79
C PHE A 235 16.67 1.12 0.85
N TRP A 236 17.65 1.61 0.07
CA TRP A 236 18.48 0.74 -0.76
C TRP A 236 19.37 -0.20 0.06
N GLU A 237 19.67 0.15 1.32
CA GLU A 237 20.50 -0.65 2.20
C GLU A 237 19.76 -1.81 2.88
N VAL A 238 18.42 -1.85 2.80
CA VAL A 238 17.61 -2.96 3.34
C VAL A 238 17.86 -4.22 2.52
N GLU A 239 18.54 -5.21 3.09
CA GLU A 239 18.89 -6.45 2.40
C GLU A 239 17.66 -7.28 2.01
N SER A 240 16.70 -7.36 2.92
CA SER A 240 15.45 -8.11 2.73
C SER A 240 14.42 -7.43 1.82
N LEU A 241 14.65 -6.19 1.38
CA LEU A 241 13.80 -5.49 0.44
C LEU A 241 13.94 -6.10 -0.96
N GLY A 242 12.82 -6.40 -1.63
CA GLY A 242 12.80 -6.91 -3.00
C GLY A 242 12.35 -5.86 -4.01
N VAL A 243 11.27 -5.14 -3.72
CA VAL A 243 10.63 -4.22 -4.66
C VAL A 243 10.60 -2.80 -4.10
N VAL A 244 10.90 -1.83 -4.94
CA VAL A 244 10.76 -0.39 -4.62
C VAL A 244 9.65 0.21 -5.45
N GLU A 245 8.81 1.05 -4.84
CA GLU A 245 7.80 1.84 -5.54
C GLU A 245 7.74 3.27 -5.00
N SER A 246 7.38 4.23 -5.86
CA SER A 246 7.19 5.62 -5.51
C SER A 246 6.15 6.28 -6.41
N HIS A 247 5.93 7.58 -6.30
CA HIS A 247 4.98 8.34 -7.11
C HIS A 247 5.42 8.47 -8.58
N VAL A 248 4.47 8.71 -9.48
CA VAL A 248 4.70 8.79 -10.94
C VAL A 248 5.83 9.73 -11.33
N ASP A 249 5.93 10.89 -10.69
CA ASP A 249 6.95 11.90 -11.00
C ASP A 249 8.19 11.83 -10.08
N ASP A 250 8.34 10.74 -9.34
CA ASP A 250 9.50 10.60 -8.46
C ASP A 250 10.78 10.39 -9.28
N PRO A 251 11.90 11.04 -8.91
CA PRO A 251 13.19 10.87 -9.57
C PRO A 251 13.65 9.40 -9.69
N LEU A 252 13.15 8.49 -8.86
CA LEU A 252 13.41 7.07 -8.93
C LEU A 252 13.26 6.52 -10.36
N TYR A 253 12.21 6.93 -11.07
CA TYR A 253 11.91 6.42 -12.42
C TYR A 253 12.74 7.10 -13.53
N GLU A 254 13.45 8.20 -13.21
CA GLU A 254 14.20 8.98 -14.21
C GLU A 254 15.72 8.92 -14.04
N MET A 255 16.20 8.71 -12.80
CA MET A 255 17.62 8.76 -12.48
C MET A 255 18.38 7.56 -13.07
N LYS A 256 19.47 7.84 -13.78
CA LYS A 256 20.40 6.80 -14.27
C LYS A 256 20.99 5.94 -13.13
N ALA A 257 21.14 6.52 -11.94
CA ALA A 257 21.66 5.81 -10.78
C ALA A 257 20.74 4.68 -10.33
N THR A 258 19.41 4.83 -10.50
CA THR A 258 18.42 3.82 -10.11
C THR A 258 18.70 2.46 -10.75
N ARG A 259 19.00 2.42 -12.06
CA ARG A 259 19.35 1.17 -12.74
C ARG A 259 20.55 0.48 -12.07
N GLY A 260 21.58 1.25 -11.75
CA GLY A 260 22.76 0.72 -11.07
C GLY A 260 22.46 0.21 -9.65
N TRP A 261 21.50 0.84 -8.93
CA TRP A 261 21.06 0.35 -7.63
C TRP A 261 20.28 -0.97 -7.77
N LEU A 262 19.33 -1.05 -8.70
CA LEU A 262 18.56 -2.27 -8.97
C LEU A 262 19.45 -3.46 -9.29
N GLU A 263 20.47 -3.25 -10.15
CA GLU A 263 21.41 -4.30 -10.54
C GLU A 263 22.32 -4.72 -9.38
N ARG A 264 22.97 -3.76 -8.69
CA ARG A 264 23.92 -4.07 -7.60
C ARG A 264 23.27 -4.66 -6.36
N LYS A 265 22.05 -4.26 -6.04
CA LYS A 265 21.32 -4.70 -4.83
C LYS A 265 20.31 -5.81 -5.15
N ASP A 266 20.25 -6.26 -6.40
CA ASP A 266 19.30 -7.26 -6.91
C ASP A 266 17.85 -6.97 -6.51
N LYS A 267 17.38 -5.74 -6.81
CA LYS A 267 16.03 -5.28 -6.50
C LYS A 267 15.22 -5.07 -7.76
N LEU A 268 13.91 -5.02 -7.58
CA LEU A 268 12.92 -4.84 -8.62
C LEU A 268 12.17 -3.51 -8.42
N LEU A 269 11.47 -3.08 -9.45
CA LEU A 269 10.56 -1.93 -9.41
C LEU A 269 9.11 -2.38 -9.53
N LYS A 270 8.21 -1.67 -8.85
CA LYS A 270 6.84 -1.52 -9.26
C LYS A 270 6.72 -0.19 -10.01
N ALA A 271 6.37 -0.23 -11.29
CA ALA A 271 6.12 0.96 -12.09
C ALA A 271 4.83 1.66 -11.61
N SER A 272 4.91 2.93 -11.25
CA SER A 272 3.71 3.75 -10.99
C SER A 272 3.20 4.31 -12.30
N VAL A 273 2.02 3.85 -12.73
CA VAL A 273 1.46 4.18 -14.04
C VAL A 273 0.24 5.10 -13.97
N ALA A 274 -0.43 5.16 -12.81
CA ALA A 274 -1.63 5.96 -12.60
C ALA A 274 -1.45 6.96 -11.46
N THR A 275 -1.74 8.24 -11.76
CA THR A 275 -1.79 9.32 -10.76
C THR A 275 -3.02 9.16 -9.87
N THR A 276 -2.84 9.40 -8.56
CA THR A 276 -3.90 9.27 -7.55
C THR A 276 -4.30 10.57 -6.88
N ASP A 277 -3.58 11.66 -7.13
CA ASP A 277 -3.98 13.00 -6.73
C ASP A 277 -5.11 13.51 -7.64
N PHE A 278 -6.35 13.43 -7.13
CA PHE A 278 -7.54 13.78 -7.91
C PHE A 278 -7.63 15.28 -8.22
N ASP A 279 -7.07 16.15 -7.37
CA ASP A 279 -6.95 17.58 -7.67
C ASP A 279 -6.02 17.85 -8.85
N ARG A 280 -4.93 17.10 -8.92
CA ARG A 280 -4.02 17.13 -10.05
C ARG A 280 -4.71 16.66 -11.33
N LEU A 281 -5.44 15.55 -11.29
CA LEU A 281 -6.20 15.02 -12.44
C LEU A 281 -7.20 16.06 -12.97
N ILE A 282 -7.91 16.77 -12.07
CA ILE A 282 -8.80 17.87 -12.46
C ILE A 282 -8.00 19.00 -13.13
N LYS A 283 -6.88 19.45 -12.55
CA LYS A 283 -6.05 20.53 -13.07
C LYS A 283 -5.51 20.19 -14.46
N GLU A 284 -5.06 18.98 -14.69
CA GLU A 284 -4.55 18.53 -15.98
C GLU A 284 -5.63 18.59 -17.08
N LYS A 285 -6.87 18.23 -16.75
CA LYS A 285 -8.02 18.34 -17.68
C LYS A 285 -8.49 19.77 -17.92
N LEU A 286 -8.40 20.65 -16.93
CA LEU A 286 -8.78 22.06 -17.05
C LEU A 286 -7.69 22.92 -17.72
N GLY A 287 -6.44 22.45 -17.72
CA GLY A 287 -5.25 23.15 -18.18
C GLY A 287 -4.38 23.66 -17.02
N LEU A 288 -3.08 23.84 -17.31
CA LEU A 288 -2.02 24.11 -16.32
C LEU A 288 -2.25 25.37 -15.46
N ASN A 289 -3.12 26.28 -15.87
CA ASN A 289 -3.43 27.54 -15.15
C ASN A 289 -4.72 27.45 -14.33
N ALA A 290 -5.29 26.26 -14.13
CA ALA A 290 -6.51 26.08 -13.35
C ALA A 290 -6.31 26.53 -11.90
N THR A 291 -7.20 27.40 -11.42
CA THR A 291 -7.16 27.91 -10.04
C THR A 291 -7.74 26.90 -9.06
N GLY A 292 -7.41 27.02 -7.77
CA GLY A 292 -8.02 26.21 -6.71
C GLY A 292 -9.54 26.29 -6.68
N ASP A 293 -10.10 27.49 -6.98
CA ASP A 293 -11.55 27.69 -7.04
C ASP A 293 -12.20 26.91 -8.20
N ALA A 294 -11.52 26.80 -9.35
CA ALA A 294 -11.98 25.98 -10.46
C ALA A 294 -12.00 24.48 -10.10
N VAL A 295 -10.98 23.99 -9.39
CA VAL A 295 -10.93 22.61 -8.87
C VAL A 295 -12.07 22.38 -7.87
N ALA A 296 -12.26 23.29 -6.92
CA ALA A 296 -13.35 23.20 -5.94
C ALA A 296 -14.75 23.21 -6.58
N ASP A 297 -14.95 23.95 -7.68
CA ASP A 297 -16.20 23.95 -8.44
C ASP A 297 -16.46 22.59 -9.10
N ILE A 298 -15.44 21.94 -9.64
CA ILE A 298 -15.54 20.58 -10.18
C ILE A 298 -15.95 19.58 -9.09
N TRP A 299 -15.29 19.62 -7.91
CA TRP A 299 -15.67 18.78 -6.77
C TRP A 299 -17.13 18.94 -6.39
N LYS A 300 -17.63 20.21 -6.34
CA LYS A 300 -19.05 20.49 -6.06
C LYS A 300 -19.97 19.90 -7.12
N LYS A 301 -19.59 19.95 -8.39
CA LYS A 301 -20.39 19.38 -9.49
C LYS A 301 -20.40 17.85 -9.44
N ILE A 302 -19.28 17.22 -9.13
CA ILE A 302 -19.18 15.77 -8.92
C ILE A 302 -20.06 15.35 -7.73
N ALA A 303 -19.92 16.03 -6.58
CA ALA A 303 -20.72 15.73 -5.39
C ALA A 303 -22.23 15.87 -5.61
N LYS A 304 -22.67 16.73 -6.56
CA LYS A 304 -24.07 16.89 -6.96
C LYS A 304 -24.50 15.91 -8.08
N GLY A 305 -23.62 15.02 -8.54
CA GLY A 305 -23.92 14.12 -9.64
C GLY A 305 -24.08 14.79 -11.01
N ILE A 306 -23.60 16.06 -11.15
CA ILE A 306 -23.65 16.81 -12.42
C ILE A 306 -22.54 16.36 -13.37
N LEU A 307 -21.38 16.02 -12.81
CA LEU A 307 -20.22 15.52 -13.56
C LEU A 307 -19.85 14.13 -13.06
N SER A 308 -19.50 13.24 -14.00
CA SER A 308 -18.92 11.94 -13.65
C SER A 308 -17.45 12.10 -13.33
N PRO A 309 -16.96 11.56 -12.19
CA PRO A 309 -15.54 11.63 -11.85
C PRO A 309 -14.65 10.86 -12.81
N GLU A 310 -15.16 9.81 -13.48
CA GLU A 310 -14.40 8.96 -14.42
C GLU A 310 -13.86 9.73 -15.62
N MET A 311 -14.46 10.88 -15.96
CA MET A 311 -13.98 11.76 -17.03
C MET A 311 -12.62 12.44 -16.72
N TYR A 312 -12.25 12.51 -15.45
CA TYR A 312 -10.98 13.08 -14.99
C TYR A 312 -9.86 12.05 -14.88
N LEU A 313 -10.19 10.76 -14.88
CA LEU A 313 -9.19 9.70 -14.81
C LEU A 313 -8.30 9.71 -16.05
N GLU A 314 -7.04 9.39 -15.86
CA GLU A 314 -6.10 9.18 -16.96
C GLU A 314 -6.57 8.04 -17.87
N ASP A 315 -6.25 8.16 -19.17
CA ASP A 315 -6.57 7.12 -20.12
C ASP A 315 -5.55 5.96 -20.10
N VAL A 316 -5.96 4.80 -20.56
CA VAL A 316 -5.15 3.58 -20.60
C VAL A 316 -3.88 3.77 -21.43
N GLY A 317 -3.97 4.55 -22.52
CA GLY A 317 -2.82 4.81 -23.40
C GLY A 317 -1.69 5.54 -22.69
N LEU A 318 -2.02 6.53 -21.82
CA LEU A 318 -1.03 7.25 -21.02
C LEU A 318 -0.39 6.31 -19.98
N MET A 319 -1.20 5.50 -19.29
CA MET A 319 -0.70 4.53 -18.29
C MET A 319 0.23 3.50 -18.96
N LYS A 320 -0.17 2.98 -20.13
CA LYS A 320 0.63 2.03 -20.90
C LYS A 320 1.96 2.64 -21.34
N LYS A 321 1.94 3.88 -21.81
CA LYS A 321 3.17 4.59 -22.17
C LYS A 321 4.15 4.73 -21.00
N ARG A 322 3.67 5.08 -19.80
CA ARG A 322 4.51 5.16 -18.59
C ARG A 322 5.14 3.80 -18.26
N LEU A 323 4.38 2.71 -18.41
CA LEU A 323 4.91 1.37 -18.21
C LEU A 323 6.00 1.05 -19.25
N GLU A 324 5.73 1.30 -20.53
CA GLU A 324 6.68 1.09 -21.63
C GLU A 324 7.98 1.90 -21.42
N ASP A 325 7.86 3.20 -21.08
CA ASP A 325 9.00 4.08 -20.80
C ASP A 325 9.84 3.55 -19.60
N THR A 326 9.17 3.01 -18.57
CA THR A 326 9.85 2.42 -17.39
C THR A 326 10.56 1.12 -17.77
N VAL A 327 9.90 0.24 -18.52
CA VAL A 327 10.49 -1.02 -19.00
C VAL A 327 11.66 -0.77 -19.95
N GLU A 328 11.54 0.17 -20.88
CA GLU A 328 12.64 0.55 -21.78
C GLU A 328 13.87 1.02 -20.99
N ARG A 329 13.64 1.79 -19.93
CA ARG A 329 14.73 2.35 -19.11
C ARG A 329 15.43 1.35 -18.22
N PHE A 330 14.69 0.44 -17.59
CA PHE A 330 15.23 -0.43 -16.53
C PHE A 330 15.35 -1.90 -16.96
N GLY A 331 14.70 -2.31 -18.03
CA GLY A 331 14.59 -3.71 -18.47
C GLY A 331 13.33 -4.39 -17.92
N VAL A 332 12.73 -5.26 -18.73
CA VAL A 332 11.52 -6.00 -18.34
C VAL A 332 11.77 -6.88 -17.10
N GLU A 333 12.98 -7.40 -16.96
CA GLU A 333 13.41 -8.23 -15.84
C GLU A 333 13.51 -7.47 -14.50
N ARG A 334 13.52 -6.12 -14.55
CA ARG A 334 13.57 -5.26 -13.36
C ARG A 334 12.23 -4.62 -13.01
N VAL A 335 11.22 -4.71 -13.88
CA VAL A 335 9.88 -4.15 -13.65
C VAL A 335 8.88 -5.27 -13.37
N ALA A 336 8.85 -5.73 -12.13
CA ALA A 336 8.04 -6.89 -11.73
C ALA A 336 6.54 -6.60 -11.68
N MET A 337 6.16 -5.36 -11.34
CA MET A 337 4.78 -4.95 -11.13
C MET A 337 4.51 -3.56 -11.69
N ALA A 338 3.24 -3.26 -11.97
CA ALA A 338 2.78 -1.92 -12.29
C ALA A 338 1.45 -1.62 -11.58
N GLY A 339 1.19 -0.35 -11.26
CA GLY A 339 -0.02 -0.01 -10.52
C GLY A 339 -0.22 1.49 -10.29
N THR A 340 -1.16 1.79 -9.40
CA THR A 340 -1.37 3.16 -8.92
C THR A 340 -0.16 3.66 -8.12
N GLU A 341 0.14 4.96 -8.22
CA GLU A 341 1.25 5.58 -7.48
C GLU A 341 1.05 5.59 -5.96
N CYS A 342 -0.21 5.64 -5.52
CA CYS A 342 -0.63 5.65 -4.12
C CYS A 342 -2.00 5.01 -3.97
N GLY A 343 -2.57 5.02 -2.75
CA GLY A 343 -3.93 4.62 -2.48
C GLY A 343 -4.97 5.57 -3.09
N LEU A 344 -6.17 5.07 -3.32
CA LEU A 344 -7.25 5.78 -4.00
C LEU A 344 -8.28 6.42 -3.06
N ARG A 345 -8.00 6.50 -1.76
CA ARG A 345 -8.92 7.07 -0.76
C ARG A 345 -9.36 8.51 -1.07
N GLY A 346 -8.50 9.28 -1.75
CA GLY A 346 -8.78 10.65 -2.17
C GLY A 346 -9.70 10.77 -3.39
N PHE A 347 -10.15 9.66 -3.98
CA PHE A 347 -11.06 9.70 -5.11
C PHE A 347 -12.49 10.08 -4.68
N PRO A 348 -13.27 10.76 -5.55
CA PRO A 348 -14.60 11.25 -5.21
C PRO A 348 -15.60 10.15 -4.87
N THR A 349 -15.47 8.99 -5.52
CA THR A 349 -16.40 7.87 -5.35
C THR A 349 -15.66 6.53 -5.39
N TYR A 350 -16.26 5.55 -4.74
CA TYR A 350 -15.79 4.16 -4.82
C TYR A 350 -15.75 3.65 -6.28
N GLY A 351 -16.77 3.98 -7.08
CA GLY A 351 -16.85 3.58 -8.48
C GLY A 351 -15.67 4.12 -9.31
N SER A 352 -15.31 5.40 -9.13
CA SER A 352 -14.17 5.99 -9.84
C SER A 352 -12.83 5.37 -9.42
N ALA A 353 -12.69 4.95 -8.17
CA ALA A 353 -11.51 4.25 -7.71
C ALA A 353 -11.39 2.86 -8.36
N ILE A 354 -12.47 2.09 -8.43
CA ILE A 354 -12.49 0.77 -9.11
C ILE A 354 -12.25 0.92 -10.62
N GLU A 355 -12.82 1.96 -11.26
CA GLU A 355 -12.57 2.24 -12.67
C GLU A 355 -11.09 2.59 -12.92
N CYS A 356 -10.43 3.33 -12.02
CA CYS A 356 -8.99 3.56 -12.10
C CYS A 356 -8.20 2.24 -12.07
N LEU A 357 -8.53 1.33 -11.15
CA LEU A 357 -7.89 0.01 -11.07
C LEU A 357 -8.13 -0.81 -12.33
N ARG A 358 -9.33 -0.76 -12.92
CA ARG A 358 -9.63 -1.43 -14.19
C ARG A 358 -8.73 -0.91 -15.32
N ARG A 359 -8.55 0.41 -15.43
CA ARG A 359 -7.65 1.02 -16.43
C ARG A 359 -6.19 0.65 -16.20
N VAL A 360 -5.75 0.59 -14.95
CA VAL A 360 -4.41 0.09 -14.59
C VAL A 360 -4.21 -1.34 -15.07
N SER A 361 -5.14 -2.23 -14.76
CA SER A 361 -5.08 -3.62 -15.23
C SER A 361 -5.02 -3.70 -16.75
N GLU A 362 -5.87 -2.95 -17.46
CA GLU A 362 -5.88 -2.91 -18.93
C GLU A 362 -4.55 -2.41 -19.52
N ALA A 363 -3.90 -1.46 -18.84
CA ALA A 363 -2.59 -0.93 -19.24
C ALA A 363 -1.43 -1.92 -19.05
N THR A 364 -1.57 -2.88 -18.12
CA THR A 364 -0.56 -3.91 -17.85
C THR A 364 -0.69 -5.15 -18.72
N TRP A 365 -1.85 -5.33 -19.39
CA TRP A 365 -2.04 -6.44 -20.32
C TRP A 365 -1.26 -6.17 -21.60
N GLN A 366 -0.28 -7.01 -21.90
CA GLN A 366 0.51 -7.03 -23.14
C GLN A 366 0.02 -8.12 -24.08
#